data_20d4a4d892774731fce38618d6fbfd94
#
_entry.id   20d4a4d892774731fce38618d6fbfd94
#
_cell.length_a   1.000
_cell.length_b   1.000
_cell.length_c   1.000
_cell.angle_alpha   90.00
_cell.angle_beta   90.00
_cell.angle_gamma   90.00
#
_symmetry.space_group_name_H-M   'P 1'
#
loop_
_entity.id
_entity.type
_entity.pdbx_description
1 polymer ?
#
loop_
_entity_poly.entity_id
_entity_poly.type
_entity_poly.pdbx_seq_one_letter_code
_entity_poly.pdbx_strand_id
1 'polypeptide(L)' 'MINEHQKKIAYAEGYHAGMISEEFDNPYEDFELRVQFNYGFRTATERVNSLYEAHSMSL' A
#
# COMPACT_ATOMS: atom_id res chain seq x y z
N MET A 1 -5.96 4.99 21.76
CA MET A 1 -6.98 5.34 20.76
C MET A 1 -6.34 5.75 19.46
N ILE A 2 -6.80 5.19 18.34
CA ILE A 2 -6.24 5.47 17.03
C ILE A 2 -6.89 6.70 16.44
N ASN A 3 -6.07 7.62 15.93
CA ASN A 3 -6.58 8.85 15.31
C ASN A 3 -6.34 8.82 13.79
N GLU A 4 -6.90 9.82 13.12
CA GLU A 4 -6.80 9.92 11.65
C GLU A 4 -5.36 10.03 11.17
N HIS A 5 -4.52 10.70 11.94
CA HIS A 5 -3.12 10.87 11.58
C HIS A 5 -2.39 9.51 11.55
N GLN A 6 -2.64 8.66 12.54
CA GLN A 6 -2.04 7.34 12.59
C GLN A 6 -2.51 6.48 11.40
N LYS A 7 -3.79 6.60 11.04
CA LYS A 7 -4.32 5.87 9.89
C LYS A 7 -3.66 6.30 8.59
N LYS A 8 -3.44 7.60 8.43
CA LYS A 8 -2.78 8.13 7.23
C LYS A 8 -1.34 7.64 7.13
N ILE A 9 -0.64 7.59 8.26
CA ILE A 9 0.73 7.10 8.29
C ILE A 9 0.78 5.62 7.90
N ALA A 10 -0.13 4.81 8.46
CA ALA A 10 -0.17 3.39 8.16
C ALA A 10 -0.45 3.15 6.67
N TYR A 11 -1.40 3.91 6.10
CA TYR A 11 -1.71 3.83 4.68
C TYR A 11 -0.48 4.21 3.84
N ALA A 12 0.17 5.30 4.19
CA ALA A 12 1.34 5.78 3.45
C ALA A 12 2.48 4.76 3.48
N GLU A 13 2.70 4.14 4.63
CA GLU A 13 3.74 3.11 4.75
C GLU A 13 3.41 1.90 3.88
N GLY A 14 2.15 1.46 3.88
CA GLY A 14 1.71 0.36 3.04
C GLY A 14 1.84 0.70 1.57
N TYR A 15 1.44 1.92 1.20
CA TYR A 15 1.56 2.38 -0.17
C TYR A 15 3.02 2.37 -0.63
N HIS A 16 3.92 2.89 0.21
CA HIS A 16 5.35 2.91 -0.11
C HIS A 16 5.88 1.49 -0.33
N ALA A 17 5.53 0.57 0.57
CA ALA A 17 5.97 -0.82 0.44
C ALA A 17 5.46 -1.45 -0.87
N GLY A 18 4.23 -1.14 -1.26
CA GLY A 18 3.66 -1.64 -2.51
C GLY A 18 4.36 -1.06 -3.73
N MET A 19 4.74 0.22 -3.67
CA MET A 19 5.41 0.86 -4.80
C MET A 19 6.81 0.29 -5.06
N ILE A 20 7.54 -0.07 -4.01
CA ILE A 20 8.88 -0.63 -4.16
C ILE A 20 8.87 -2.15 -4.26
N SER A 21 7.69 -2.74 -4.27
CA SER A 21 7.51 -4.19 -4.42
C SER A 21 8.22 -5.01 -3.35
N GLU A 22 8.28 -4.48 -2.13
CA GLU A 22 8.84 -5.22 -1.02
C GLU A 22 7.92 -6.37 -0.62
N GLU A 23 8.51 -7.38 0.01
CA GLU A 23 7.76 -8.48 0.54
C GLU A 23 6.76 -7.96 1.57
N PHE A 24 5.52 -8.44 1.47
CA PHE A 24 4.45 -7.96 2.33
C PHE A 24 4.65 -8.46 3.75
N ASP A 25 4.90 -7.53 4.67
CA ASP A 25 5.04 -7.81 6.09
C ASP A 25 4.43 -6.64 6.85
N ASN A 26 3.19 -6.81 7.28
CA ASN A 26 2.45 -5.75 7.94
C ASN A 26 2.95 -5.59 9.37
N PRO A 27 3.56 -4.43 9.71
CA PRO A 27 4.16 -4.23 11.04
C PRO A 27 3.15 -3.90 12.14
N TYR A 28 1.89 -3.68 11.79
CA TYR A 28 0.91 -3.22 12.77
C TYR A 28 0.15 -4.36 13.40
N GLU A 29 -0.02 -4.30 14.72
CA GLU A 29 -0.81 -5.26 15.45
C GLU A 29 -2.27 -4.81 15.56
N ASP A 30 -2.51 -3.50 15.58
CA ASP A 30 -3.86 -2.95 15.68
C ASP A 30 -4.63 -3.18 14.39
N PHE A 31 -5.85 -3.67 14.51
CA PHE A 31 -6.65 -4.07 13.35
C PHE A 31 -6.89 -2.90 12.39
N GLU A 32 -7.24 -1.71 12.91
CA GLU A 32 -7.51 -0.57 12.04
C GLU A 32 -6.26 -0.14 11.27
N LEU A 33 -5.12 -0.14 11.92
CA LEU A 33 -3.86 0.23 11.26
C LEU A 33 -3.43 -0.84 10.27
N ARG A 34 -3.64 -2.11 10.59
CA ARG A 34 -3.37 -3.20 9.66
C ARG A 34 -4.21 -3.07 8.40
N VAL A 35 -5.48 -2.73 8.54
CA VAL A 35 -6.38 -2.54 7.40
C VAL A 35 -5.88 -1.39 6.52
N GLN A 36 -5.47 -0.28 7.12
CA GLN A 36 -4.97 0.87 6.37
C GLN A 36 -3.67 0.53 5.64
N PHE A 37 -2.78 -0.17 6.29
CA PHE A 37 -1.52 -0.61 5.66
C PHE A 37 -1.81 -1.52 4.48
N ASN A 38 -2.66 -2.53 4.69
CA ASN A 38 -3.02 -3.47 3.62
C ASN A 38 -3.67 -2.75 2.45
N TYR A 39 -4.54 -1.79 2.74
CA TYR A 39 -5.21 -1.01 1.70
C TYR A 39 -4.20 -0.21 0.88
N GLY A 40 -3.26 0.45 1.55
CA GLY A 40 -2.22 1.20 0.86
C GLY A 40 -1.35 0.32 -0.01
N PHE A 41 -0.94 -0.83 0.52
CA PHE A 41 -0.13 -1.80 -0.21
C PHE A 41 -0.84 -2.27 -1.47
N ARG A 42 -2.10 -2.65 -1.32
CA ARG A 42 -2.91 -3.14 -2.44
C ARG A 42 -3.09 -2.06 -3.50
N THR A 43 -3.40 -0.84 -3.07
CA THR A 43 -3.60 0.27 -3.99
C THR A 43 -2.34 0.55 -4.80
N ALA A 44 -1.19 0.56 -4.14
CA ALA A 44 0.09 0.79 -4.81
C ALA A 44 0.41 -0.33 -5.78
N THR A 45 0.20 -1.58 -5.39
CA THR A 45 0.47 -2.73 -6.23
C THR A 45 -0.39 -2.70 -7.49
N GLU A 46 -1.67 -2.38 -7.34
CA GLU A 46 -2.57 -2.25 -8.48
C GLU A 46 -2.13 -1.14 -9.42
N ARG A 47 -1.68 -0.02 -8.86
CA ARG A 47 -1.20 1.09 -9.65
C ARG A 47 0.05 0.74 -10.45
N VAL A 48 0.99 0.06 -9.82
CA VAL A 48 2.22 -0.37 -10.49
C VAL A 48 1.89 -1.33 -11.63
N ASN A 49 1.00 -2.29 -11.37
CA ASN A 49 0.58 -3.25 -12.40
C ASN A 49 -0.10 -2.54 -13.57
N SER A 50 -0.96 -1.56 -13.28
CA SER A 50 -1.64 -0.80 -14.31
C SER A 50 -0.66 -0.02 -15.19
N LEU A 51 0.34 0.60 -14.58
CA LEU A 51 1.37 1.33 -15.32
C LEU A 51 2.19 0.39 -16.19
N TYR A 52 2.52 -0.77 -15.66
CA TYR A 52 3.27 -1.78 -16.41
C TYR A 52 2.49 -2.26 -17.62
N GLU A 53 1.20 -2.56 -17.43
CA GLU A 53 0.34 -3.00 -18.51
C GLU A 53 0.20 -1.94 -19.60
N ALA A 54 0.01 -0.69 -19.21
CA ALA A 54 -0.09 0.41 -20.16
C ALA A 54 1.19 0.56 -20.96
N HIS A 55 2.33 0.42 -20.31
CA HIS A 55 3.63 0.50 -20.98
C HIS A 55 3.82 -0.64 -21.97
N SER A 56 3.44 -1.86 -21.57
CA SER A 56 3.52 -3.02 -22.47
C SER A 56 2.65 -2.85 -23.69
N MET A 57 1.46 -2.28 -23.51
CA MET A 57 0.51 -2.12 -24.59
C MET A 57 0.91 -1.03 -25.58
N SER A 58 1.77 -0.14 -25.19
CA SER A 58 2.20 0.96 -26.07
C SER A 58 3.29 0.54 -27.05
N LEU A 59 3.71 -0.69 -26.95
CA LEU A 59 4.65 -1.26 -27.89
C LEU A 59 3.92 -1.86 -29.10
#